data_ddd656d68ad41669affd19fc1573dc7b
#
_entry.id   ddd656d68ad41669affd19fc1573dc7b
#
_cell.length_a   1.000
_cell.length_b   1.000
_cell.length_c   1.000
_cell.angle_alpha   90.00
_cell.angle_beta   90.00
_cell.angle_gamma   90.00
#
_symmetry.space_group_name_H-M   'P 1'
#
loop_
_entity.id
_entity.type
_entity.pdbx_description
1 polymer ?
#
loop_
_entity_poly.entity_id
_entity_poly.type
_entity_poly.pdbx_seq_one_letter_code
_entity_poly.pdbx_strand_id
1 'polypeptide(L)'
;MGFAPLSRLSRAALGLAALGFGALALPSLSAAQQPGTVKSNHGAWSIVCDQPAGASCEQCALMQNVLAEDRPELGLSVVVLKTADRKAKILRVLAPLGVLLPNGLGLNVDGKDIGRAYFVRCFSDGCYAEVVLEDELLKTFRSGATATFIVFQSPEEGIGIPVDLKGFGEGYDALP
;
A
#
# COMPACT_ATOMS: atom_id res chain seq x y z
N MET A 1 -30.39 -73.39 10.39
CA MET A 1 -31.82 -73.76 10.19
C MET A 1 -32.55 -72.44 10.00
N GLY A 2 -33.14 -72.03 8.99
CA GLY A 2 -33.63 -72.56 7.76
C GLY A 2 -34.21 -71.39 6.99
N PHE A 3 -33.90 -71.35 5.75
CA PHE A 3 -34.73 -71.14 4.53
C PHE A 3 -35.58 -69.87 4.38
N ALA A 4 -35.27 -69.20 3.25
CA ALA A 4 -36.11 -68.29 2.46
C ALA A 4 -37.46 -68.97 2.00
N PRO A 5 -38.43 -68.33 1.28
CA PRO A 5 -38.20 -67.66 -0.02
C PRO A 5 -39.12 -66.50 -0.44
N LEU A 6 -38.67 -65.76 -1.43
CA LEU A 6 -39.34 -65.22 -2.68
C LEU A 6 -40.87 -65.02 -2.74
N SER A 7 -41.30 -63.81 -3.16
CA SER A 7 -42.25 -63.53 -4.27
C SER A 7 -42.30 -62.05 -4.58
N ARG A 8 -41.82 -61.60 -5.70
CA ARG A 8 -42.38 -61.33 -7.04
C ARG A 8 -43.46 -60.23 -7.08
N LEU A 9 -43.15 -59.27 -7.93
CA LEU A 9 -43.98 -58.46 -8.84
C LEU A 9 -44.87 -57.35 -8.27
N SER A 10 -44.59 -56.10 -8.67
CA SER A 10 -45.35 -55.46 -9.76
C SER A 10 -44.80 -54.07 -10.11
N ARG A 11 -44.80 -53.82 -11.39
CA ARG A 11 -44.47 -52.59 -12.10
C ARG A 11 -45.49 -51.50 -11.81
N ALA A 12 -45.01 -50.25 -11.55
CA ALA A 12 -45.73 -49.07 -11.99
C ALA A 12 -44.73 -47.97 -12.22
N ALA A 13 -44.56 -47.58 -13.45
CA ALA A 13 -43.83 -46.41 -13.89
C ALA A 13 -44.66 -45.16 -13.57
N LEU A 14 -44.07 -44.20 -12.85
CA LEU A 14 -44.53 -42.82 -12.89
C LEU A 14 -43.29 -41.91 -13.00
N GLY A 15 -43.21 -41.30 -14.17
CA GLY A 15 -42.19 -40.28 -14.45
C GLY A 15 -42.43 -39.03 -13.57
N LEU A 16 -41.37 -38.62 -12.89
CA LEU A 16 -41.26 -37.27 -12.36
C LEU A 16 -40.17 -36.55 -13.11
N ALA A 17 -40.58 -35.62 -13.96
CA ALA A 17 -39.74 -34.63 -14.57
C ALA A 17 -39.05 -33.79 -13.52
N ALA A 18 -37.77 -34.00 -13.24
CA ALA A 18 -36.96 -33.12 -12.44
C ALA A 18 -36.60 -31.89 -13.29
N LEU A 19 -37.30 -30.79 -13.06
CA LEU A 19 -36.92 -29.47 -13.52
C LEU A 19 -35.61 -29.10 -12.81
N GLY A 20 -34.48 -29.28 -13.52
CA GLY A 20 -33.17 -28.81 -13.10
C GLY A 20 -33.15 -27.28 -13.09
N PHE A 21 -33.18 -26.69 -11.91
CA PHE A 21 -32.89 -25.27 -11.69
C PHE A 21 -31.37 -25.10 -11.86
N GLY A 22 -30.94 -24.80 -13.09
CA GLY A 22 -29.57 -24.44 -13.38
C GLY A 22 -29.25 -23.09 -12.70
N ALA A 23 -28.55 -23.14 -11.58
CA ALA A 23 -27.95 -21.94 -11.00
C ALA A 23 -26.88 -21.42 -11.98
N LEU A 24 -27.22 -20.37 -12.73
CA LEU A 24 -26.25 -19.59 -13.48
C LEU A 24 -25.33 -18.89 -12.46
N ALA A 25 -24.17 -19.50 -12.19
CA ALA A 25 -23.09 -18.84 -11.50
C ALA A 25 -22.54 -17.75 -12.42
N LEU A 26 -22.92 -16.50 -12.16
CA LEU A 26 -22.29 -15.33 -12.78
C LEU A 26 -20.86 -15.25 -12.29
N PRO A 27 -19.86 -15.20 -13.20
CA PRO A 27 -18.49 -14.98 -12.78
C PRO A 27 -18.41 -13.59 -12.14
N SER A 28 -18.01 -13.53 -10.87
CA SER A 28 -17.63 -12.30 -10.21
C SER A 28 -16.39 -11.79 -10.91
N LEU A 29 -16.53 -10.72 -11.71
CA LEU A 29 -15.40 -9.96 -12.23
C LEU A 29 -14.75 -9.28 -11.02
N SER A 30 -13.73 -9.93 -10.46
CA SER A 30 -12.79 -9.26 -9.56
C SER A 30 -12.12 -8.17 -10.38
N ALA A 31 -12.50 -6.91 -10.12
CA ALA A 31 -11.77 -5.76 -10.66
C ALA A 31 -10.37 -5.81 -10.05
N ALA A 32 -9.40 -6.33 -10.81
CA ALA A 32 -8.00 -6.21 -10.48
C ALA A 32 -7.69 -4.72 -10.42
N GLN A 33 -7.26 -4.24 -9.25
CA GLN A 33 -6.73 -2.89 -9.11
C GLN A 33 -5.52 -2.79 -10.05
N GLN A 34 -5.63 -1.94 -11.06
CA GLN A 34 -4.52 -1.69 -11.97
C GLN A 34 -3.44 -0.95 -11.18
N PRO A 35 -2.19 -1.43 -11.21
CA PRO A 35 -1.09 -0.71 -10.61
C PRO A 35 -0.98 0.67 -11.27
N GLY A 36 -0.69 1.70 -10.48
CA GLY A 36 -0.53 3.06 -10.98
C GLY A 36 0.51 3.13 -12.11
N THR A 37 0.31 4.07 -13.03
CA THR A 37 1.18 4.27 -14.19
C THR A 37 2.27 5.28 -13.87
N VAL A 38 3.54 4.92 -14.11
CA VAL A 38 4.67 5.85 -14.01
C VAL A 38 4.58 6.86 -15.15
N LYS A 39 4.45 8.13 -14.82
CA LYS A 39 4.38 9.25 -15.79
C LYS A 39 5.76 9.85 -16.09
N SER A 40 6.61 10.00 -15.06
CA SER A 40 7.96 10.53 -15.20
C SER A 40 8.86 10.06 -14.05
N ASN A 41 10.16 10.14 -14.29
CA ASN A 41 11.19 9.85 -13.30
C ASN A 41 12.07 11.09 -13.09
N HIS A 42 12.43 11.34 -11.83
CA HIS A 42 13.23 12.47 -11.38
C HIS A 42 14.28 11.94 -10.38
N GLY A 43 15.47 11.60 -10.86
CA GLY A 43 16.48 10.95 -10.05
C GLY A 43 15.97 9.61 -9.49
N ALA A 44 15.94 9.48 -8.17
CA ALA A 44 15.43 8.30 -7.46
C ALA A 44 13.88 8.32 -7.27
N TRP A 45 13.22 9.39 -7.68
CA TRP A 45 11.79 9.60 -7.51
C TRP A 45 11.01 9.39 -8.79
N SER A 46 9.79 8.87 -8.66
CA SER A 46 8.87 8.66 -9.79
C SER A 46 7.53 9.33 -9.51
N ILE A 47 6.96 9.98 -10.52
CA ILE A 47 5.55 10.38 -10.48
C ILE A 47 4.72 9.20 -10.97
N VAL A 48 3.88 8.70 -10.10
CA VAL A 48 2.95 7.60 -10.38
C VAL A 48 1.54 8.12 -10.26
N CYS A 49 0.74 7.87 -11.29
CA CYS A 49 -0.65 8.31 -11.31
C CYS A 49 -1.57 7.09 -11.42
N ASP A 50 -2.68 7.15 -10.73
CA ASP A 50 -3.72 6.13 -10.73
C ASP A 50 -5.10 6.80 -10.71
N GLN A 51 -6.09 6.09 -11.21
CA GLN A 51 -7.48 6.48 -11.10
C GLN A 51 -8.22 5.51 -10.19
N PRO A 52 -8.33 5.83 -8.88
CA PRO A 52 -9.05 4.97 -7.94
C PRO A 52 -10.49 4.73 -8.38
N ALA A 53 -11.01 3.54 -8.10
CA ALA A 53 -12.39 3.19 -8.43
C ALA A 53 -13.37 4.22 -7.84
N GLY A 54 -14.20 4.84 -8.69
CA GLY A 54 -15.15 5.89 -8.30
C GLY A 54 -14.57 7.31 -8.29
N ALA A 55 -13.27 7.51 -8.54
CA ALA A 55 -12.68 8.82 -8.69
C ALA A 55 -12.99 9.40 -10.09
N SER A 56 -13.35 10.69 -10.13
CA SER A 56 -13.64 11.42 -11.38
C SER A 56 -12.38 11.82 -12.17
N CYS A 57 -11.21 11.82 -11.51
CA CYS A 57 -9.94 12.22 -12.11
C CYS A 57 -8.79 11.37 -11.60
N GLU A 58 -7.74 11.32 -12.41
CA GLU A 58 -6.47 10.71 -12.07
C GLU A 58 -5.83 11.43 -10.87
N GLN A 59 -5.26 10.66 -9.95
CA GLN A 59 -4.50 11.16 -8.81
C GLN A 59 -3.04 10.77 -8.98
N CYS A 60 -2.15 11.73 -8.78
CA CYS A 60 -0.72 11.51 -8.92
C CYS A 60 0.00 11.70 -7.59
N ALA A 61 1.06 10.93 -7.40
CA ALA A 61 1.95 11.01 -6.26
C ALA A 61 3.40 10.93 -6.71
N LEU A 62 4.27 11.67 -6.04
CA LEU A 62 5.71 11.50 -6.15
C LEU A 62 6.14 10.44 -5.15
N MET A 63 6.82 9.38 -5.60
CA MET A 63 7.15 8.26 -4.74
C MET A 63 8.54 7.70 -4.98
N GLN A 64 9.11 7.13 -3.92
CA GLN A 64 10.32 6.33 -3.95
C GLN A 64 10.12 5.09 -3.07
N ASN A 65 10.51 3.93 -3.57
CA ASN A 65 10.57 2.69 -2.81
C ASN A 65 12.03 2.37 -2.51
N VAL A 66 12.32 2.11 -1.26
CA VAL A 66 13.67 1.79 -0.79
C VAL A 66 13.68 0.54 0.06
N LEU A 67 14.79 -0.18 0.07
CA LEU A 67 15.05 -1.32 0.95
C LEU A 67 16.21 -0.96 1.88
N ALA A 68 16.17 -1.44 3.11
CA ALA A 68 17.31 -1.34 4.00
C ALA A 68 18.48 -2.18 3.44
N GLU A 69 19.69 -1.61 3.44
CA GLU A 69 20.87 -2.26 2.83
C GLU A 69 21.18 -3.62 3.48
N ASP A 70 21.15 -3.68 4.81
CA ASP A 70 21.48 -4.89 5.58
C ASP A 70 20.28 -5.80 5.84
N ARG A 71 19.06 -5.34 5.55
CA ARG A 71 17.79 -6.06 5.83
C ARG A 71 16.81 -5.86 4.67
N PRO A 72 16.96 -6.60 3.57
CA PRO A 72 16.13 -6.43 2.38
C PRO A 72 14.65 -6.75 2.61
N GLU A 73 14.29 -7.41 3.72
CA GLU A 73 12.91 -7.59 4.15
C GLU A 73 12.27 -6.31 4.72
N LEU A 74 13.09 -5.31 5.07
CA LEU A 74 12.64 -4.01 5.55
C LEU A 74 12.69 -3.00 4.42
N GLY A 75 11.53 -2.69 3.87
CA GLY A 75 11.37 -1.68 2.84
C GLY A 75 10.45 -0.56 3.29
N LEU A 76 10.63 0.62 2.70
CA LEU A 76 9.73 1.75 2.84
C LEU A 76 9.22 2.19 1.47
N SER A 77 7.95 2.63 1.43
CA SER A 77 7.46 3.46 0.34
C SER A 77 7.23 4.87 0.87
N VAL A 78 7.97 5.81 0.32
CA VAL A 78 7.82 7.24 0.64
C VAL A 78 7.01 7.90 -0.45
N VAL A 79 5.92 8.54 -0.09
CA VAL A 79 4.94 9.09 -1.03
C VAL A 79 4.64 10.53 -0.66
N VAL A 80 4.74 11.43 -1.62
CA VAL A 80 4.30 12.81 -1.49
C VAL A 80 3.13 13.05 -2.44
N LEU A 81 2.05 13.57 -1.90
CA LEU A 81 0.87 13.91 -2.67
C LEU A 81 0.35 15.29 -2.31
N LYS A 82 -0.31 15.94 -3.25
CA LYS A 82 -1.10 17.14 -3.02
C LYS A 82 -2.57 16.73 -2.86
N THR A 83 -3.26 17.30 -1.88
CA THR A 83 -4.70 17.04 -1.74
C THR A 83 -5.47 17.54 -2.96
N ALA A 84 -6.65 16.96 -3.23
CA ALA A 84 -7.46 17.31 -4.38
C ALA A 84 -7.84 18.80 -4.43
N ASP A 85 -7.98 19.44 -3.29
CA ASP A 85 -8.21 20.90 -3.16
C ASP A 85 -6.91 21.71 -3.23
N ARG A 86 -5.74 21.06 -3.36
CA ARG A 86 -4.38 21.64 -3.40
C ARG A 86 -4.01 22.49 -2.18
N LYS A 87 -4.74 22.38 -1.08
CA LYS A 87 -4.47 23.14 0.14
C LYS A 87 -3.43 22.51 1.04
N ALA A 88 -3.31 21.19 0.99
CA ALA A 88 -2.35 20.48 1.80
C ALA A 88 -1.44 19.58 0.93
N LYS A 89 -0.23 19.40 1.43
CA LYS A 89 0.78 18.49 0.93
C LYS A 89 0.99 17.44 2.00
N ILE A 90 0.89 16.19 1.65
CA ILE A 90 1.01 15.08 2.58
C ILE A 90 2.26 14.28 2.25
N LEU A 91 3.10 14.10 3.25
CA LEU A 91 4.15 13.10 3.23
C LEU A 91 3.61 11.86 3.94
N ARG A 92 3.50 10.77 3.18
CA ARG A 92 3.05 9.47 3.66
C ARG A 92 4.19 8.48 3.53
N VAL A 93 4.41 7.71 4.57
CA VAL A 93 5.40 6.63 4.56
C VAL A 93 4.71 5.34 4.93
N LEU A 94 4.86 4.34 4.06
CA LEU A 94 4.45 2.98 4.32
C LEU A 94 5.66 2.22 4.85
N ALA A 95 5.62 1.85 6.12
CA ALA A 95 6.62 1.04 6.80
C ALA A 95 6.17 -0.43 6.85
N PRO A 96 7.10 -1.41 6.95
CA PRO A 96 6.76 -2.83 7.02
C PRO A 96 5.97 -3.16 8.29
N LEU A 97 5.29 -4.29 8.28
CA LEU A 97 4.68 -4.86 9.49
C LEU A 97 5.77 -5.28 10.50
N GLY A 98 5.39 -5.36 11.78
CA GLY A 98 6.31 -5.75 12.86
C GLY A 98 7.09 -4.59 13.47
N VAL A 99 6.81 -3.34 13.05
CA VAL A 99 7.40 -2.14 13.67
C VAL A 99 6.72 -1.81 15.01
N LEU A 100 7.48 -1.23 15.93
CA LEU A 100 7.00 -0.81 17.25
C LEU A 100 6.23 0.51 17.14
N LEU A 101 4.90 0.44 17.08
CA LEU A 101 4.03 1.59 16.83
C LEU A 101 4.18 2.76 17.80
N PRO A 102 4.32 2.54 19.14
CA PRO A 102 4.44 3.66 20.08
C PRO A 102 5.69 4.52 19.85
N ASN A 103 6.75 3.96 19.28
CA ASN A 103 7.98 4.71 19.00
C ASN A 103 7.83 5.62 17.77
N GLY A 104 6.79 5.41 16.95
CA GLY A 104 6.58 6.14 15.71
C GLY A 104 7.65 5.88 14.66
N LEU A 105 7.64 6.68 13.62
CA LEU A 105 8.61 6.71 12.53
C LEU A 105 9.52 7.93 12.73
N GLY A 106 10.80 7.73 13.01
CA GLY A 106 11.79 8.80 13.11
C GLY A 106 12.20 9.32 11.74
N LEU A 107 12.64 10.56 11.68
CA LEU A 107 13.16 11.20 10.48
C LEU A 107 14.41 12.02 10.79
N ASN A 108 15.50 11.72 10.11
CA ASN A 108 16.69 12.54 10.05
C ASN A 108 16.93 12.98 8.60
N VAL A 109 17.42 14.19 8.40
CA VAL A 109 17.89 14.66 7.08
C VAL A 109 19.34 15.12 7.22
N ASP A 110 20.22 14.50 6.46
CA ASP A 110 21.67 14.74 6.49
C ASP A 110 22.26 14.70 7.93
N GLY A 111 21.76 13.73 8.73
CA GLY A 111 22.19 13.53 10.12
C GLY A 111 21.52 14.46 11.13
N LYS A 112 20.69 15.42 10.70
CA LYS A 112 19.92 16.29 11.60
C LYS A 112 18.59 15.63 11.94
N ASP A 113 18.29 15.50 13.23
CA ASP A 113 16.99 15.05 13.71
C ASP A 113 15.89 16.07 13.34
N ILE A 114 14.89 15.62 12.62
CA ILE A 114 13.72 16.41 12.22
C ILE A 114 12.55 16.14 13.16
N GLY A 115 12.49 14.92 13.73
CA GLY A 115 11.42 14.53 14.65
C GLY A 115 10.82 13.18 14.31
N ARG A 116 9.59 12.95 14.76
CA ARG A 116 8.88 11.69 14.60
C ARG A 116 7.45 11.88 14.14
N ALA A 117 6.97 10.99 13.29
CA ALA A 117 5.58 10.85 12.92
C ALA A 117 4.97 9.63 13.59
N TYR A 118 3.72 9.72 14.04
CA TYR A 118 3.01 8.57 14.57
C TYR A 118 2.36 7.77 13.43
N PHE A 119 2.29 6.45 13.63
CA PHE A 119 1.53 5.61 12.73
C PHE A 119 0.04 5.86 12.92
N VAL A 120 -0.66 6.10 11.81
CA VAL A 120 -2.11 6.39 11.84
C VAL A 120 -2.94 5.12 11.70
N ARG A 121 -2.42 4.11 10.99
CA ARG A 121 -3.08 2.82 10.77
C ARG A 121 -2.12 1.80 10.16
N CYS A 122 -2.47 0.51 10.32
CA CYS A 122 -1.79 -0.60 9.65
C CYS A 122 -2.82 -1.43 8.88
N PHE A 123 -2.40 -1.96 7.73
CA PHE A 123 -3.13 -2.93 6.92
C PHE A 123 -2.24 -4.14 6.65
N SER A 124 -2.67 -5.04 5.78
CA SER A 124 -1.90 -6.22 5.39
C SER A 124 -0.60 -5.91 4.64
N ASP A 125 -0.50 -4.74 4.04
CA ASP A 125 0.65 -4.25 3.27
C ASP A 125 1.67 -3.46 4.11
N GLY A 126 1.30 -3.03 5.33
CA GLY A 126 2.20 -2.29 6.22
C GLY A 126 1.49 -1.28 7.11
N CYS A 127 2.29 -0.44 7.78
CA CYS A 127 1.84 0.61 8.68
C CYS A 127 2.12 1.98 8.08
N TYR A 128 1.11 2.84 8.07
CA TYR A 128 1.16 4.17 7.47
C TYR A 128 1.42 5.23 8.53
N ALA A 129 2.48 6.01 8.32
CA ALA A 129 2.71 7.27 9.00
C ALA A 129 2.44 8.42 8.02
N GLU A 130 1.77 9.46 8.48
CA GLU A 130 1.39 10.62 7.65
C GLU A 130 1.69 11.91 8.40
N VAL A 131 2.25 12.88 7.67
CA VAL A 131 2.44 14.25 8.16
C VAL A 131 2.09 15.25 7.07
N VAL A 132 1.64 16.42 7.50
CA VAL A 132 1.54 17.56 6.58
C VAL A 132 2.95 18.00 6.23
N LEU A 133 3.26 18.07 4.94
CA LEU A 133 4.55 18.53 4.44
C LEU A 133 4.56 20.06 4.45
N GLU A 134 4.84 20.60 5.62
CA GLU A 134 4.97 22.06 5.84
C GLU A 134 6.14 22.63 5.05
N ASP A 135 6.13 23.92 4.79
CA ASP A 135 7.11 24.59 3.93
C ASP A 135 8.55 24.44 4.44
N GLU A 136 8.77 24.40 5.76
CA GLU A 136 10.09 24.17 6.36
C GLU A 136 10.60 22.73 6.07
N LEU A 137 9.74 21.73 6.21
CA LEU A 137 10.10 20.34 5.89
C LEU A 137 10.30 20.16 4.39
N LEU A 138 9.44 20.78 3.56
CA LEU A 138 9.59 20.78 2.10
C LEU A 138 10.93 21.41 1.69
N LYS A 139 11.31 22.54 2.29
CA LYS A 139 12.61 23.20 2.03
C LYS A 139 13.76 22.28 2.43
N THR A 140 13.65 21.61 3.58
CA THR A 140 14.65 20.65 4.06
C THR A 140 14.84 19.50 3.07
N PHE A 141 13.75 18.94 2.55
CA PHE A 141 13.80 17.86 1.55
C PHE A 141 14.38 18.33 0.20
N ARG A 142 14.12 19.58 -0.19
CA ARG A 142 14.66 20.15 -1.43
C ARG A 142 16.16 20.42 -1.38
N SER A 143 16.68 20.74 -0.21
CA SER A 143 18.09 21.12 -0.02
C SER A 143 18.95 19.98 0.51
N GLY A 144 18.33 18.95 1.09
CA GLY A 144 19.04 17.80 1.65
C GLY A 144 19.48 16.80 0.59
N ALA A 145 20.45 15.97 0.96
CA ALA A 145 20.94 14.88 0.12
C ALA A 145 20.25 13.56 0.48
N THR A 146 20.10 13.26 1.78
CA THR A 146 19.55 11.98 2.25
C THR A 146 18.58 12.20 3.41
N ALA A 147 17.37 11.64 3.27
CA ALA A 147 16.41 11.50 4.36
C ALA A 147 16.49 10.06 4.92
N THR A 148 16.83 9.92 6.20
CA THR A 148 16.86 8.61 6.85
C THR A 148 15.62 8.45 7.71
N PHE A 149 14.74 7.54 7.31
CA PHE A 149 13.59 7.13 8.12
C PHE A 149 14.00 6.04 9.10
N ILE A 150 13.56 6.14 10.34
CA ILE A 150 13.96 5.23 11.41
C ILE A 150 12.73 4.47 11.87
N VAL A 151 12.70 3.16 11.63
CA VAL A 151 11.72 2.23 12.19
C VAL A 151 12.29 1.54 13.41
N PHE A 152 11.44 1.19 14.36
CA PHE A 152 11.83 0.54 15.60
C PHE A 152 11.23 -0.86 15.66
N GLN A 153 12.02 -1.87 15.97
CA GLN A 153 11.56 -3.23 16.27
C GLN A 153 11.50 -3.47 17.78
N SER A 154 12.33 -2.77 18.55
CA SER A 154 12.30 -2.70 20.01
C SER A 154 12.49 -1.24 20.45
N PRO A 155 12.26 -0.90 21.75
CA PRO A 155 12.45 0.48 22.22
C PRO A 155 13.87 1.01 22.03
N GLU A 156 14.87 0.13 22.05
CA GLU A 156 16.29 0.48 21.96
C GLU A 156 16.87 0.35 20.55
N GLU A 157 16.22 -0.44 19.67
CA GLU A 157 16.76 -0.74 18.35
C GLU A 157 15.99 0.02 17.26
N GLY A 158 16.58 1.11 16.80
CA GLY A 158 16.13 1.86 15.62
C GLY A 158 16.93 1.45 14.38
N ILE A 159 16.22 1.15 13.30
CA ILE A 159 16.80 0.79 12.00
C ILE A 159 16.58 1.96 11.06
N GLY A 160 17.69 2.59 10.62
CA GLY A 160 17.66 3.67 9.66
C GLY A 160 17.58 3.16 8.23
N ILE A 161 16.65 3.68 7.46
CA ILE A 161 16.47 3.36 6.04
C ILE A 161 16.69 4.65 5.25
N PRO A 162 17.80 4.76 4.50
CA PRO A 162 18.15 5.96 3.76
C PRO A 162 17.30 6.09 2.49
N VAL A 163 16.83 7.29 2.23
CA VAL A 163 16.06 7.70 1.06
C VAL A 163 16.84 8.80 0.35
N ASP A 164 17.17 8.60 -0.91
CA ASP A 164 17.88 9.59 -1.72
C ASP A 164 16.96 10.77 -2.06
N LEU A 165 17.36 11.99 -1.73
CA LEU A 165 16.59 13.20 -2.03
C LEU A 165 16.94 13.81 -3.41
N LYS A 166 17.87 13.20 -4.14
CA LYS A 166 18.18 13.65 -5.49
C LYS A 166 16.99 13.52 -6.43
N GLY A 167 16.58 14.63 -7.02
CA GLY A 167 15.42 14.69 -7.91
C GLY A 167 14.09 14.95 -7.19
N PHE A 168 14.07 14.96 -5.86
CA PHE A 168 12.86 15.26 -5.08
C PHE A 168 12.26 16.62 -5.46
N GLY A 169 13.06 17.68 -5.49
CA GLY A 169 12.60 19.04 -5.81
C GLY A 169 11.97 19.12 -7.20
N GLU A 170 12.64 18.57 -8.21
CA GLU A 170 12.16 18.53 -9.60
C GLU A 170 10.86 17.72 -9.72
N GLY A 171 10.83 16.54 -9.10
CA GLY A 171 9.64 15.69 -9.09
C GLY A 171 8.46 16.35 -8.38
N TYR A 172 8.71 17.03 -7.27
CA TYR A 172 7.69 17.76 -6.54
C TYR A 172 7.09 18.93 -7.36
N ASP A 173 7.93 19.67 -8.09
CA ASP A 173 7.47 20.76 -8.97
C ASP A 173 6.67 20.26 -10.16
N ALA A 174 7.05 19.08 -10.68
CA ALA A 174 6.34 18.42 -11.79
C ALA A 174 5.04 17.70 -11.34
N LEU A 175 4.83 17.50 -10.04
CA LEU A 175 3.62 16.87 -9.52
C LEU A 175 2.40 17.76 -9.73
N PRO A 176 1.31 17.28 -10.39
CA PRO A 176 0.12 18.04 -10.73
C PRO A 176 -0.61 18.68 -9.55
#